data_5b32ee7534f54cad978f6355396c2045
#
_entry.id   5b32ee7534f54cad978f6355396c2045
#
_cell.length_a   1.000
_cell.length_b   1.000
_cell.length_c   1.000
_cell.angle_alpha   90.00
_cell.angle_beta   90.00
_cell.angle_gamma   90.00
#
_symmetry.space_group_name_H-M   'P 1'
#
loop_
_entity.id
_entity.type
_entity.pdbx_description
1 polymer ?
#
loop_
_entity_poly.entity_id
_entity_poly.type
_entity_poly.pdbx_seq_one_letter_code
_entity_poly.pdbx_strand_id
1 'polypeptide(L)'
;MPATAASTSPPLKFAANLSWLYTDLPFLDRFEAAARDGFQGVECLFPHEHPQAEVAARLRDTGLQLVLFNAAPGNWAEGERGLASLDGREPEFQASILSALDLAGELNCPRIHVMAGLCTAEQRDAAWARYTQRLQWAAHQAQSHGRTLMIEPINPRDMPGYLLTHQAHAHKLVQAIGSPHLQVQMDLYHCQIVEGDVTMSLRGYLPTGRVGHLQIAAVPDRGEPDQGELNYPWVFDELRRLNWQGWIGCEYRPRASTTAGLGWLHAASH
;
A
#
# COMPACT_ATOMS: atom_id res chain seq x y z
N MET A 1 -42.47 7.72 16.45
CA MET A 1 -41.07 7.87 16.11
C MET A 1 -40.56 6.55 15.58
N PRO A 2 -40.29 6.36 14.29
CA PRO A 2 -39.67 5.12 13.84
C PRO A 2 -38.22 5.09 14.34
N ALA A 3 -37.84 3.99 15.00
CA ALA A 3 -36.48 3.73 15.40
C ALA A 3 -35.59 3.70 14.16
N THR A 4 -34.62 4.60 14.08
CA THR A 4 -33.55 4.58 13.11
C THR A 4 -32.81 3.26 13.28
N ALA A 5 -32.94 2.36 12.30
CA ALA A 5 -32.12 1.18 12.24
C ALA A 5 -30.65 1.65 12.22
N ALA A 6 -29.88 1.28 13.23
CA ALA A 6 -28.45 1.49 13.25
C ALA A 6 -27.87 0.76 12.04
N SER A 7 -27.42 1.50 11.06
CA SER A 7 -26.66 0.97 9.92
C SER A 7 -25.36 0.44 10.51
N THR A 8 -25.27 -0.87 10.70
CA THR A 8 -24.00 -1.53 11.07
C THR A 8 -23.13 -1.56 9.85
N SER A 9 -22.36 -0.47 9.63
CA SER A 9 -21.30 -0.50 8.64
C SER A 9 -20.34 -1.65 8.98
N PRO A 10 -19.83 -2.41 7.99
CA PRO A 10 -18.92 -3.51 8.28
C PRO A 10 -17.65 -2.98 8.94
N PRO A 11 -17.03 -3.80 9.81
CA PRO A 11 -15.78 -3.41 10.48
C PRO A 11 -14.67 -3.12 9.45
N LEU A 12 -13.85 -2.12 9.73
CA LEU A 12 -12.66 -1.81 8.92
C LEU A 12 -11.64 -2.94 9.07
N LYS A 13 -10.93 -3.24 7.97
CA LYS A 13 -9.92 -4.31 7.91
C LYS A 13 -8.53 -3.69 7.95
N PHE A 14 -7.74 -4.05 8.95
CA PHE A 14 -6.37 -3.57 9.10
C PHE A 14 -5.37 -4.68 8.78
N ALA A 15 -4.29 -4.31 8.08
CA ALA A 15 -3.17 -5.18 7.76
C ALA A 15 -1.89 -4.66 8.40
N ALA A 16 -1.17 -5.50 9.13
CA ALA A 16 0.13 -5.12 9.69
C ALA A 16 1.19 -5.08 8.58
N ASN A 17 1.90 -3.97 8.42
CA ASN A 17 3.05 -3.92 7.53
C ASN A 17 4.28 -4.51 8.24
N LEU A 18 4.64 -5.74 7.89
CA LEU A 18 5.71 -6.48 8.56
C LEU A 18 7.12 -5.94 8.26
N SER A 19 7.27 -5.04 7.32
CA SER A 19 8.54 -4.33 7.10
C SER A 19 8.75 -3.17 8.07
N TRP A 20 7.69 -2.71 8.73
CA TRP A 20 7.69 -1.58 9.67
C TRP A 20 7.33 -1.99 11.09
N LEU A 21 6.42 -2.93 11.26
CA LEU A 21 5.96 -3.43 12.55
C LEU A 21 6.73 -4.68 12.97
N TYR A 22 6.85 -4.90 14.27
CA TYR A 22 7.55 -6.07 14.87
C TYR A 22 9.02 -6.20 14.43
N THR A 23 9.70 -5.09 14.13
CA THR A 23 11.06 -5.09 13.57
C THR A 23 12.14 -5.55 14.56
N ASP A 24 11.79 -5.68 15.83
CA ASP A 24 12.57 -6.32 16.88
C ASP A 24 12.64 -7.87 16.75
N LEU A 25 11.79 -8.45 15.89
CA LEU A 25 11.74 -9.88 15.60
C LEU A 25 12.34 -10.20 14.22
N PRO A 26 12.89 -11.42 14.01
CA PRO A 26 13.16 -11.93 12.68
C PRO A 26 11.91 -11.88 11.79
N PHE A 27 12.06 -11.62 10.49
CA PHE A 27 10.92 -11.37 9.60
C PHE A 27 9.84 -12.45 9.65
N LEU A 28 10.23 -13.73 9.61
CA LEU A 28 9.28 -14.84 9.61
C LEU A 28 8.51 -15.01 10.95
N ASP A 29 9.04 -14.49 12.05
CA ASP A 29 8.38 -14.57 13.35
C ASP A 29 7.36 -13.43 13.55
N ARG A 30 7.42 -12.38 12.69
CA ARG A 30 6.47 -11.25 12.69
C ARG A 30 5.06 -11.67 12.32
N PHE A 31 4.89 -12.72 11.53
CA PHE A 31 3.58 -13.25 11.16
C PHE A 31 2.81 -13.75 12.39
N GLU A 32 3.45 -14.55 13.23
CA GLU A 32 2.84 -15.04 14.46
C GLU A 32 2.54 -13.89 15.44
N ALA A 33 3.44 -12.91 15.55
CA ALA A 33 3.22 -11.75 16.40
C ALA A 33 2.00 -10.94 15.92
N ALA A 34 1.87 -10.69 14.62
CA ALA A 34 0.72 -9.99 14.06
C ALA A 34 -0.59 -10.74 14.27
N ALA A 35 -0.61 -12.06 14.09
CA ALA A 35 -1.79 -12.89 14.34
C ALA A 35 -2.20 -12.87 15.81
N ARG A 36 -1.24 -12.99 16.74
CA ARG A 36 -1.47 -12.93 18.18
C ARG A 36 -2.06 -11.59 18.62
N ASP A 37 -1.64 -10.50 17.97
CA ASP A 37 -2.15 -9.14 18.24
C ASP A 37 -3.49 -8.84 17.53
N GLY A 38 -4.07 -9.83 16.84
CA GLY A 38 -5.43 -9.76 16.28
C GLY A 38 -5.53 -9.24 14.85
N PHE A 39 -4.42 -9.03 14.14
CA PHE A 39 -4.47 -8.75 12.72
C PHE A 39 -4.99 -9.97 11.93
N GLN A 40 -5.74 -9.70 10.87
CA GLN A 40 -6.23 -10.72 9.94
C GLN A 40 -5.51 -10.64 8.59
N GLY A 41 -4.85 -9.54 8.31
CA GLY A 41 -4.06 -9.31 7.13
C GLY A 41 -2.67 -8.79 7.46
N VAL A 42 -1.75 -9.04 6.55
CA VAL A 42 -0.39 -8.51 6.60
C VAL A 42 0.01 -8.00 5.23
N GLU A 43 0.92 -7.05 5.21
CA GLU A 43 1.63 -6.59 4.02
C GLU A 43 3.12 -6.49 4.31
N CYS A 44 3.95 -6.47 3.30
CA CYS A 44 5.39 -6.27 3.45
C CYS A 44 5.99 -5.74 2.16
N LEU A 45 7.19 -5.13 2.27
CA LEU A 45 7.86 -4.58 1.08
C LEU A 45 8.37 -5.70 0.17
N PHE A 46 9.26 -6.57 0.64
CA PHE A 46 10.03 -7.47 -0.22
C PHE A 46 10.02 -8.92 0.27
N PRO A 47 8.88 -9.65 0.16
CA PRO A 47 8.83 -11.05 0.59
C PRO A 47 9.74 -11.96 -0.23
N HIS A 48 10.14 -11.55 -1.44
CA HIS A 48 11.06 -12.28 -2.32
C HIS A 48 12.51 -12.35 -1.77
N GLU A 49 12.85 -11.58 -0.75
CA GLU A 49 14.14 -11.67 -0.03
C GLU A 49 14.18 -12.85 0.97
N HIS A 50 13.07 -13.56 1.14
CA HIS A 50 12.93 -14.68 2.07
C HIS A 50 12.54 -15.96 1.34
N PRO A 51 12.85 -17.14 1.92
CA PRO A 51 12.44 -18.42 1.32
C PRO A 51 10.91 -18.48 1.20
N GLN A 52 10.43 -18.51 -0.03
CA GLN A 52 9.02 -18.42 -0.39
C GLN A 52 8.15 -19.50 0.28
N ALA A 53 8.66 -20.74 0.36
CA ALA A 53 7.97 -21.82 1.04
C ALA A 53 7.76 -21.55 2.54
N GLU A 54 8.70 -20.84 3.19
CA GLU A 54 8.60 -20.44 4.59
C GLU A 54 7.57 -19.33 4.79
N VAL A 55 7.56 -18.31 3.91
CA VAL A 55 6.53 -17.27 3.93
C VAL A 55 5.14 -17.88 3.76
N ALA A 56 4.98 -18.79 2.79
CA ALA A 56 3.73 -19.50 2.57
C ALA A 56 3.31 -20.36 3.77
N ALA A 57 4.27 -21.01 4.44
CA ALA A 57 4.00 -21.76 5.68
C ALA A 57 3.50 -20.83 6.79
N ARG A 58 4.19 -19.70 7.04
CA ARG A 58 3.75 -18.72 8.06
C ARG A 58 2.34 -18.20 7.82
N LEU A 59 1.98 -17.87 6.58
CA LEU A 59 0.62 -17.44 6.23
C LEU A 59 -0.42 -18.55 6.52
N ARG A 60 -0.13 -19.80 6.16
CA ARG A 60 -1.05 -20.93 6.44
C ARG A 60 -1.20 -21.18 7.94
N ASP A 61 -0.08 -21.23 8.68
CA ASP A 61 -0.07 -21.58 10.10
C ASP A 61 -0.75 -20.51 10.96
N THR A 62 -0.65 -19.25 10.57
CA THR A 62 -1.28 -18.12 11.26
C THR A 62 -2.69 -17.78 10.78
N GLY A 63 -3.09 -18.26 9.61
CA GLY A 63 -4.35 -17.88 8.96
C GLY A 63 -4.39 -16.43 8.44
N LEU A 64 -3.25 -15.73 8.40
CA LEU A 64 -3.16 -14.36 7.91
C LEU A 64 -3.25 -14.32 6.38
N GLN A 65 -3.92 -13.28 5.86
CA GLN A 65 -3.91 -12.98 4.43
C GLN A 65 -2.77 -12.01 4.11
N LEU A 66 -1.88 -12.37 3.17
CA LEU A 66 -0.98 -11.38 2.55
C LEU A 66 -1.79 -10.54 1.58
N VAL A 67 -1.93 -9.23 1.84
CA VAL A 67 -2.84 -8.35 1.11
C VAL A 67 -2.15 -7.47 0.08
N LEU A 68 -0.86 -7.20 0.27
CA LEU A 68 -0.02 -6.37 -0.59
C LEU A 68 1.46 -6.70 -0.36
N PHE A 69 2.24 -6.64 -1.42
CA PHE A 69 3.71 -6.53 -1.36
C PHE A 69 4.24 -5.75 -2.57
N ASN A 70 5.51 -5.34 -2.55
CA ASN A 70 6.12 -4.59 -3.63
C ASN A 70 6.84 -5.51 -4.62
N ALA A 71 6.67 -5.26 -5.92
CA ALA A 71 7.59 -5.79 -6.94
C ALA A 71 9.02 -5.30 -6.67
N ALA A 72 10.02 -6.07 -7.07
CA ALA A 72 11.41 -5.71 -6.85
C ALA A 72 11.72 -4.31 -7.41
N PRO A 73 12.25 -3.38 -6.59
CA PRO A 73 12.39 -1.97 -6.94
C PRO A 73 13.70 -1.65 -7.68
N GLY A 74 14.49 -2.64 -8.04
CA GLY A 74 15.88 -2.51 -8.46
C GLY A 74 16.84 -2.66 -7.27
N ASN A 75 18.02 -2.06 -7.36
CA ASN A 75 19.02 -2.12 -6.29
C ASN A 75 18.69 -1.14 -5.15
N TRP A 76 17.89 -1.61 -4.18
CA TRP A 76 17.46 -0.82 -3.04
C TRP A 76 18.61 -0.27 -2.21
N ALA A 77 19.67 -1.06 -2.03
CA ALA A 77 20.84 -0.69 -1.24
C ALA A 77 21.64 0.47 -1.89
N GLU A 78 21.62 0.56 -3.22
CA GLU A 78 22.23 1.66 -3.99
C GLU A 78 21.29 2.83 -4.21
N GLY A 79 20.11 2.84 -3.59
CA GLY A 79 19.18 3.95 -3.62
C GLY A 79 18.15 3.89 -4.75
N GLU A 80 18.03 2.81 -5.52
CA GLU A 80 16.93 2.68 -6.47
C GLU A 80 15.59 2.55 -5.74
N ARG A 81 14.55 3.15 -6.30
CA ARG A 81 13.20 3.24 -5.70
C ARG A 81 12.12 2.93 -6.73
N GLY A 82 12.36 1.91 -7.54
CA GLY A 82 11.46 1.46 -8.60
C GLY A 82 12.09 1.55 -9.97
N LEU A 83 11.71 0.62 -10.85
CA LEU A 83 12.24 0.48 -12.20
C LEU A 83 11.32 1.09 -13.27
N ALA A 84 10.08 1.41 -12.89
CA ALA A 84 9.01 1.67 -13.85
C ALA A 84 9.24 2.92 -14.72
N SER A 85 9.99 3.92 -14.24
CA SER A 85 10.31 5.14 -15.01
C SER A 85 11.75 5.23 -15.52
N LEU A 86 12.64 4.31 -15.09
CA LEU A 86 14.06 4.40 -15.37
C LEU A 86 14.39 4.12 -16.85
N ASP A 87 15.31 4.92 -17.42
CA ASP A 87 15.76 4.73 -18.77
C ASP A 87 16.61 3.47 -18.94
N GLY A 88 16.47 2.78 -20.07
CA GLY A 88 17.26 1.58 -20.38
C GLY A 88 16.95 0.34 -19.53
N ARG A 89 16.03 0.42 -18.55
CA ARG A 89 15.75 -0.66 -17.57
C ARG A 89 14.45 -1.44 -17.85
N GLU A 90 13.95 -1.41 -19.08
CA GLU A 90 12.69 -2.09 -19.43
C GLU A 90 12.74 -3.62 -19.23
N PRO A 91 13.79 -4.35 -19.66
CA PRO A 91 13.84 -5.81 -19.44
C PRO A 91 13.83 -6.18 -17.97
N GLU A 92 14.50 -5.42 -17.11
CA GLU A 92 14.52 -5.65 -15.66
C GLU A 92 13.16 -5.34 -15.04
N PHE A 93 12.51 -4.26 -15.47
CA PHE A 93 11.14 -3.95 -15.04
C PHE A 93 10.19 -5.08 -15.41
N GLN A 94 10.24 -5.58 -16.63
CA GLN A 94 9.38 -6.67 -17.07
C GLN A 94 9.64 -7.96 -16.27
N ALA A 95 10.91 -8.32 -16.05
CA ALA A 95 11.27 -9.47 -15.22
C ALA A 95 10.76 -9.32 -13.77
N SER A 96 10.90 -8.12 -13.17
CA SER A 96 10.41 -7.80 -11.83
C SER A 96 8.88 -7.99 -11.72
N ILE A 97 8.11 -7.51 -12.70
CA ILE A 97 6.65 -7.67 -12.71
C ILE A 97 6.24 -9.14 -12.85
N LEU A 98 6.83 -9.88 -13.79
CA LEU A 98 6.48 -11.29 -13.98
C LEU A 98 6.81 -12.13 -12.75
N SER A 99 8.00 -11.95 -12.16
CA SER A 99 8.40 -12.62 -10.92
C SER A 99 7.45 -12.27 -9.76
N ALA A 100 7.03 -11.01 -9.65
CA ALA A 100 6.07 -10.60 -8.60
C ALA A 100 4.68 -11.20 -8.84
N LEU A 101 4.23 -11.33 -10.09
CA LEU A 101 2.95 -11.97 -10.41
C LEU A 101 2.94 -13.47 -10.08
N ASP A 102 4.04 -14.17 -10.37
CA ASP A 102 4.22 -15.59 -10.01
C ASP A 102 4.18 -15.76 -8.49
N LEU A 103 4.97 -14.95 -7.76
CA LEU A 103 4.99 -14.95 -6.29
C LEU A 103 3.62 -14.63 -5.69
N ALA A 104 2.90 -13.66 -6.27
CA ALA A 104 1.54 -13.34 -5.85
C ALA A 104 0.57 -14.51 -6.06
N GLY A 105 0.80 -15.31 -7.10
CA GLY A 105 0.07 -16.58 -7.32
C GLY A 105 0.30 -17.56 -6.20
N GLU A 106 1.56 -17.82 -5.86
CA GLU A 106 1.95 -18.81 -4.85
C GLU A 106 1.57 -18.41 -3.42
N LEU A 107 1.68 -17.11 -3.08
CA LEU A 107 1.29 -16.58 -1.78
C LEU A 107 -0.19 -16.17 -1.69
N ASN A 108 -0.97 -16.36 -2.76
CA ASN A 108 -2.36 -15.91 -2.88
C ASN A 108 -2.54 -14.43 -2.51
N CYS A 109 -1.59 -13.58 -2.90
CA CYS A 109 -1.64 -12.15 -2.67
C CYS A 109 -2.40 -11.45 -3.81
N PRO A 110 -3.45 -10.67 -3.53
CA PRO A 110 -4.26 -10.05 -4.58
C PRO A 110 -3.62 -8.80 -5.21
N ARG A 111 -2.68 -8.15 -4.50
CA ARG A 111 -2.16 -6.83 -4.88
C ARG A 111 -0.64 -6.78 -4.87
N ILE A 112 -0.08 -6.06 -5.83
CA ILE A 112 1.37 -5.83 -5.96
C ILE A 112 1.60 -4.34 -6.18
N HIS A 113 2.38 -3.71 -5.30
CA HIS A 113 2.80 -2.32 -5.49
C HIS A 113 3.95 -2.24 -6.48
N VAL A 114 3.83 -1.32 -7.44
CA VAL A 114 4.83 -1.02 -8.47
C VAL A 114 5.40 0.37 -8.24
N MET A 115 6.58 0.43 -7.67
CA MET A 115 7.25 1.70 -7.39
C MET A 115 7.63 2.43 -8.68
N ALA A 116 7.36 3.75 -8.72
CA ALA A 116 7.55 4.56 -9.93
C ALA A 116 9.02 4.74 -10.32
N GLY A 117 9.89 4.95 -9.35
CA GLY A 117 11.31 5.29 -9.58
C GLY A 117 11.61 6.76 -9.34
N LEU A 118 12.91 7.06 -9.32
CA LEU A 118 13.44 8.41 -9.14
C LEU A 118 13.76 9.05 -10.50
N CYS A 119 13.62 10.36 -10.61
CA CYS A 119 14.03 11.13 -11.77
C CYS A 119 14.45 12.55 -11.40
N THR A 120 15.27 13.19 -12.22
CA THR A 120 15.53 14.63 -12.12
C THR A 120 14.41 15.43 -12.77
N ALA A 121 14.39 16.74 -12.54
CA ALA A 121 13.39 17.62 -13.15
C ALA A 121 13.45 17.59 -14.68
N GLU A 122 14.66 17.56 -15.25
CA GLU A 122 14.91 17.53 -16.70
C GLU A 122 14.44 16.22 -17.35
N GLN A 123 14.45 15.12 -16.60
CA GLN A 123 14.06 13.78 -17.09
C GLN A 123 12.55 13.52 -16.95
N ARG A 124 11.83 14.38 -16.21
CA ARG A 124 10.47 14.10 -15.71
C ARG A 124 9.49 13.72 -16.82
N ASP A 125 9.43 14.44 -17.92
CA ASP A 125 8.48 14.16 -19.00
C ASP A 125 8.76 12.82 -19.68
N ALA A 126 10.03 12.54 -19.95
CA ALA A 126 10.46 11.27 -20.55
C ALA A 126 10.23 10.09 -19.57
N ALA A 127 10.50 10.29 -18.27
CA ALA A 127 10.24 9.31 -17.22
C ALA A 127 8.73 9.04 -17.09
N TRP A 128 7.88 10.06 -17.16
CA TRP A 128 6.43 9.91 -17.11
C TRP A 128 5.87 9.14 -18.30
N ALA A 129 6.39 9.39 -19.51
CA ALA A 129 6.00 8.66 -20.71
C ALA A 129 6.35 7.17 -20.60
N ARG A 130 7.59 6.84 -20.16
CA ARG A 130 8.02 5.45 -19.91
C ARG A 130 7.17 4.77 -18.84
N TYR A 131 6.93 5.47 -17.73
CA TYR A 131 6.09 4.98 -16.63
C TYR A 131 4.70 4.59 -17.12
N THR A 132 4.07 5.47 -17.88
CA THR A 132 2.74 5.22 -18.45
C THR A 132 2.74 3.99 -19.36
N GLN A 133 3.68 3.90 -20.30
CA GLN A 133 3.79 2.78 -21.23
C GLN A 133 4.02 1.45 -20.50
N ARG A 134 4.93 1.42 -19.52
CA ARG A 134 5.24 0.22 -18.75
C ARG A 134 4.07 -0.22 -17.87
N LEU A 135 3.34 0.72 -17.26
CA LEU A 135 2.14 0.37 -16.49
C LEU A 135 1.02 -0.18 -17.37
N GLN A 136 0.85 0.29 -18.60
CA GLN A 136 -0.11 -0.31 -19.55
C GLN A 136 0.23 -1.78 -19.82
N TRP A 137 1.51 -2.07 -20.11
CA TRP A 137 1.97 -3.45 -20.31
C TRP A 137 1.80 -4.28 -19.05
N ALA A 138 2.22 -3.78 -17.89
CA ALA A 138 2.16 -4.49 -16.62
C ALA A 138 0.70 -4.79 -16.19
N ALA A 139 -0.23 -3.86 -16.41
CA ALA A 139 -1.64 -4.07 -16.11
C ALA A 139 -2.27 -5.19 -16.97
N HIS A 140 -1.83 -5.33 -18.23
CA HIS A 140 -2.22 -6.44 -19.08
C HIS A 140 -1.67 -7.79 -18.57
N GLN A 141 -0.41 -7.82 -18.09
CA GLN A 141 0.14 -9.03 -17.44
C GLN A 141 -0.62 -9.37 -16.16
N ALA A 142 -0.93 -8.39 -15.32
CA ALA A 142 -1.68 -8.58 -14.09
C ALA A 142 -3.08 -9.16 -14.35
N GLN A 143 -3.75 -8.73 -15.41
CA GLN A 143 -5.04 -9.28 -15.85
C GLN A 143 -4.95 -10.79 -16.10
N SER A 144 -3.92 -11.23 -16.82
CA SER A 144 -3.73 -12.65 -17.14
C SER A 144 -3.47 -13.52 -15.89
N HIS A 145 -2.94 -12.91 -14.82
CA HIS A 145 -2.68 -13.58 -13.54
C HIS A 145 -3.80 -13.37 -12.51
N GLY A 146 -4.86 -12.63 -12.84
CA GLY A 146 -5.97 -12.31 -11.92
C GLY A 146 -5.49 -11.50 -10.70
N ARG A 147 -4.47 -10.64 -10.85
CA ARG A 147 -3.92 -9.77 -9.81
C ARG A 147 -4.16 -8.30 -10.14
N THR A 148 -3.98 -7.42 -9.17
CA THR A 148 -4.12 -5.97 -9.34
C THR A 148 -2.82 -5.29 -8.95
N LEU A 149 -2.31 -4.45 -9.82
CA LEU A 149 -1.15 -3.61 -9.52
C LEU A 149 -1.59 -2.33 -8.82
N MET A 150 -0.79 -1.89 -7.86
CA MET A 150 -0.96 -0.65 -7.14
C MET A 150 0.12 0.34 -7.53
N ILE A 151 -0.23 1.60 -7.68
CA ILE A 151 0.71 2.72 -7.77
C ILE A 151 0.46 3.68 -6.62
N GLU A 152 1.52 4.23 -6.06
CA GLU A 152 1.45 5.04 -4.85
C GLU A 152 2.12 6.39 -5.04
N PRO A 153 1.41 7.50 -4.76
CA PRO A 153 2.03 8.80 -4.59
C PRO A 153 2.79 8.89 -3.27
N ILE A 154 4.10 9.11 -3.35
CA ILE A 154 4.99 9.20 -2.17
C ILE A 154 5.48 10.63 -2.00
N ASN A 155 5.50 11.14 -0.77
CA ASN A 155 5.92 12.49 -0.46
C ASN A 155 7.43 12.70 -0.72
N PRO A 156 7.84 13.90 -1.20
CA PRO A 156 9.24 14.18 -1.53
C PRO A 156 10.14 14.43 -0.31
N ARG A 157 9.56 14.55 0.90
CA ARG A 157 10.33 14.65 2.15
C ARG A 157 11.00 13.31 2.48
N ASP A 158 10.25 12.20 2.32
CA ASP A 158 10.74 10.86 2.60
C ASP A 158 11.47 10.26 1.40
N MET A 159 11.06 10.64 0.18
CA MET A 159 11.64 10.11 -1.06
C MET A 159 11.90 11.22 -2.09
N PRO A 160 12.99 11.99 -1.92
CA PRO A 160 13.34 13.06 -2.86
C PRO A 160 13.54 12.51 -4.28
N GLY A 161 13.00 13.23 -5.28
CA GLY A 161 13.11 12.85 -6.68
C GLY A 161 12.13 11.75 -7.14
N TYR A 162 11.25 11.26 -6.28
CA TYR A 162 10.23 10.26 -6.68
C TYR A 162 9.30 10.84 -7.76
N LEU A 163 9.04 10.05 -8.81
CA LEU A 163 8.28 10.53 -9.97
C LEU A 163 6.82 10.84 -9.63
N LEU A 164 6.15 9.94 -8.92
CA LEU A 164 4.73 10.03 -8.59
C LEU A 164 4.52 10.55 -7.17
N THR A 165 4.06 11.79 -7.03
CA THR A 165 3.96 12.46 -5.72
C THR A 165 2.55 12.93 -5.34
N HIS A 166 1.59 12.97 -6.27
CA HIS A 166 0.25 13.52 -6.05
C HIS A 166 -0.85 12.51 -6.38
N GLN A 167 -1.88 12.45 -5.54
CA GLN A 167 -3.07 11.61 -5.77
C GLN A 167 -3.75 11.95 -7.10
N ALA A 168 -3.89 13.25 -7.41
CA ALA A 168 -4.50 13.68 -8.66
C ALA A 168 -3.79 13.12 -9.91
N HIS A 169 -2.45 13.02 -9.88
CA HIS A 169 -1.67 12.44 -10.98
C HIS A 169 -1.86 10.93 -11.09
N ALA A 170 -1.86 10.22 -9.94
CA ALA A 170 -2.10 8.77 -9.92
C ALA A 170 -3.49 8.44 -10.46
N HIS A 171 -4.53 9.12 -9.98
CA HIS A 171 -5.91 8.88 -10.41
C HIS A 171 -6.14 9.20 -11.89
N LYS A 172 -5.52 10.28 -12.40
CA LYS A 172 -5.55 10.61 -13.82
C LYS A 172 -4.88 9.53 -14.67
N LEU A 173 -3.74 9.01 -14.22
CA LEU A 173 -3.00 7.96 -14.91
C LEU A 173 -3.79 6.64 -14.95
N VAL A 174 -4.30 6.18 -13.80
CA VAL A 174 -5.13 4.96 -13.71
C VAL A 174 -6.39 5.09 -14.59
N GLN A 175 -7.05 6.26 -14.58
CA GLN A 175 -8.20 6.53 -15.44
C GLN A 175 -7.83 6.49 -16.93
N ALA A 176 -6.69 7.05 -17.31
CA ALA A 176 -6.25 7.08 -18.71
C ALA A 176 -5.88 5.69 -19.23
N ILE A 177 -5.26 4.83 -18.39
CA ILE A 177 -4.96 3.44 -18.73
C ILE A 177 -6.24 2.59 -18.79
N GLY A 178 -7.22 2.85 -17.92
CA GLY A 178 -8.55 2.24 -17.98
C GLY A 178 -8.60 0.75 -17.64
N SER A 179 -7.55 0.18 -17.05
CA SER A 179 -7.52 -1.23 -16.66
C SER A 179 -8.03 -1.41 -15.22
N PRO A 180 -8.95 -2.37 -14.95
CA PRO A 180 -9.35 -2.71 -13.58
C PRO A 180 -8.23 -3.39 -12.78
N HIS A 181 -7.16 -3.81 -13.45
CA HIS A 181 -5.98 -4.44 -12.85
C HIS A 181 -4.85 -3.44 -12.52
N LEU A 182 -5.14 -2.13 -12.55
CA LEU A 182 -4.27 -1.07 -12.08
C LEU A 182 -5.09 -0.09 -11.24
N GLN A 183 -4.73 0.07 -9.98
CA GLN A 183 -5.42 0.93 -9.03
C GLN A 183 -4.42 1.77 -8.22
N VAL A 184 -4.93 2.71 -7.45
CA VAL A 184 -4.14 3.57 -6.57
C VAL A 184 -4.07 2.97 -5.17
N GLN A 185 -2.87 2.88 -4.62
CA GLN A 185 -2.60 2.78 -3.20
C GLN A 185 -2.56 4.20 -2.65
N MET A 186 -3.53 4.53 -1.79
CA MET A 186 -3.63 5.85 -1.19
C MET A 186 -3.13 5.77 0.25
N ASP A 187 -1.86 6.12 0.47
CA ASP A 187 -1.32 6.31 1.80
C ASP A 187 -1.72 7.72 2.31
N LEU A 188 -2.48 7.75 3.40
CA LEU A 188 -2.99 8.99 3.99
C LEU A 188 -1.88 9.84 4.61
N TYR A 189 -0.79 9.21 5.07
CA TYR A 189 0.41 9.92 5.53
C TYR A 189 1.05 10.71 4.40
N HIS A 190 1.30 10.09 3.25
CA HIS A 190 1.86 10.78 2.10
C HIS A 190 0.90 11.85 1.54
N CYS A 191 -0.39 11.53 1.48
CA CYS A 191 -1.42 12.46 1.02
C CYS A 191 -1.47 13.72 1.90
N GLN A 192 -1.46 13.58 3.22
CA GLN A 192 -1.48 14.73 4.15
C GLN A 192 -0.28 15.64 3.95
N ILE A 193 0.92 15.08 3.78
CA ILE A 193 2.15 15.88 3.64
C ILE A 193 2.18 16.67 2.33
N VAL A 194 1.64 16.12 1.24
CA VAL A 194 1.76 16.72 -0.10
C VAL A 194 0.57 17.59 -0.45
N GLU A 195 -0.62 17.12 -0.18
CA GLU A 195 -1.86 17.75 -0.66
C GLU A 195 -2.75 18.23 0.50
N GLY A 196 -2.71 17.59 1.66
CA GLY A 196 -3.65 17.87 2.74
C GLY A 196 -5.08 17.49 2.39
N ASP A 197 -6.06 18.04 3.12
CA ASP A 197 -7.50 17.86 2.86
C ASP A 197 -7.91 16.40 2.58
N VAL A 198 -7.35 15.48 3.40
CA VAL A 198 -7.48 14.02 3.23
C VAL A 198 -8.94 13.58 3.18
N THR A 199 -9.82 14.19 3.98
CA THR A 199 -11.26 13.84 3.98
C THR A 199 -11.90 14.10 2.61
N MET A 200 -11.62 15.24 1.97
CA MET A 200 -12.18 15.54 0.64
C MET A 200 -11.55 14.66 -0.44
N SER A 201 -10.26 14.33 -0.31
CA SER A 201 -9.59 13.37 -1.18
C SER A 201 -10.24 11.98 -1.09
N LEU A 202 -10.54 11.47 0.11
CA LEU A 202 -11.28 10.21 0.31
C LEU A 202 -12.66 10.26 -0.34
N ARG A 203 -13.43 11.33 -0.11
CA ARG A 203 -14.76 11.55 -0.71
C ARG A 203 -14.74 11.61 -2.23
N GLY A 204 -13.68 12.19 -2.79
CA GLY A 204 -13.52 12.31 -4.23
C GLY A 204 -13.07 11.01 -4.90
N TYR A 205 -12.16 10.26 -4.30
CA TYR A 205 -11.49 9.14 -4.95
C TYR A 205 -12.11 7.77 -4.63
N LEU A 206 -12.55 7.50 -3.40
CA LEU A 206 -13.10 6.18 -3.06
C LEU A 206 -14.32 5.79 -3.90
N PRO A 207 -15.31 6.69 -4.15
CA PRO A 207 -16.47 6.33 -4.96
C PRO A 207 -16.14 6.02 -6.43
N THR A 208 -14.94 6.37 -6.90
CA THR A 208 -14.52 6.08 -8.27
C THR A 208 -14.16 4.61 -8.50
N GLY A 209 -13.98 3.82 -7.44
CA GLY A 209 -13.51 2.43 -7.50
C GLY A 209 -12.04 2.27 -7.92
N ARG A 210 -11.29 3.38 -8.05
CA ARG A 210 -9.88 3.36 -8.48
C ARG A 210 -8.88 3.24 -7.32
N VAL A 211 -9.32 3.38 -6.08
CA VAL A 211 -8.49 3.10 -4.91
C VAL A 211 -8.62 1.63 -4.56
N GLY A 212 -7.51 0.90 -4.57
CA GLY A 212 -7.48 -0.54 -4.28
C GLY A 212 -6.94 -0.89 -2.89
N HIS A 213 -6.21 0.05 -2.27
CA HIS A 213 -5.59 -0.13 -0.97
C HIS A 213 -5.41 1.21 -0.28
N LEU A 214 -5.54 1.24 1.04
CA LEU A 214 -5.23 2.40 1.87
C LEU A 214 -4.06 2.09 2.79
N GLN A 215 -3.29 3.12 3.17
CA GLN A 215 -2.29 3.01 4.23
C GLN A 215 -2.41 4.19 5.19
N ILE A 216 -1.97 3.97 6.44
CA ILE A 216 -2.06 4.93 7.53
C ILE A 216 -0.77 5.02 8.35
N ALA A 217 -0.42 6.25 8.72
CA ALA A 217 0.56 6.59 9.74
C ALA A 217 0.29 8.00 10.26
N ALA A 218 0.74 8.33 11.47
CA ALA A 218 0.65 9.68 12.00
C ALA A 218 1.54 10.65 11.23
N VAL A 219 1.09 11.90 11.07
CA VAL A 219 1.87 13.01 10.52
C VAL A 219 2.18 13.97 11.68
N PRO A 220 3.42 14.46 11.84
CA PRO A 220 4.55 14.37 10.91
C PRO A 220 5.49 13.16 11.10
N ASP A 221 5.41 12.41 12.20
CA ASP A 221 6.49 11.52 12.68
C ASP A 221 6.41 10.09 12.13
N ARG A 222 5.39 9.79 11.31
CA ARG A 222 5.10 8.45 10.76
C ARG A 222 4.98 7.38 11.86
N GLY A 223 4.44 7.76 13.02
CA GLY A 223 4.17 6.86 14.15
C GLY A 223 2.76 6.25 14.13
N GLU A 224 2.33 5.73 15.28
CA GLU A 224 0.98 5.18 15.47
C GLU A 224 -0.11 6.20 15.12
N PRO A 225 -1.24 5.78 14.49
CA PRO A 225 -2.31 6.68 14.06
C PRO A 225 -3.24 7.10 15.21
N ASP A 226 -2.69 7.48 16.34
CA ASP A 226 -3.40 7.89 17.56
C ASP A 226 -3.14 9.34 17.97
N GLN A 227 -2.21 10.01 17.30
CA GLN A 227 -1.88 11.42 17.50
C GLN A 227 -1.33 12.05 16.21
N GLY A 228 -1.00 13.34 16.25
CA GLY A 228 -0.48 14.10 15.11
C GLY A 228 -1.57 14.90 14.39
N GLU A 229 -1.29 15.30 13.15
CA GLU A 229 -2.14 16.23 12.38
C GLU A 229 -3.43 15.59 11.86
N LEU A 230 -3.47 14.25 11.65
CA LEU A 230 -4.64 13.53 11.19
C LEU A 230 -5.47 13.04 12.37
N ASN A 231 -6.74 13.41 12.41
CA ASN A 231 -7.71 12.84 13.34
C ASN A 231 -8.20 11.48 12.82
N TYR A 232 -7.48 10.40 13.12
CA TYR A 232 -7.82 9.07 12.63
C TYR A 232 -9.19 8.53 13.10
N PRO A 233 -9.68 8.76 14.32
CA PRO A 233 -11.06 8.44 14.66
C PRO A 233 -12.07 9.02 13.67
N TRP A 234 -11.92 10.30 13.29
CA TRP A 234 -12.75 10.93 12.27
C TRP A 234 -12.57 10.28 10.89
N VAL A 235 -11.33 9.99 10.48
CA VAL A 235 -11.02 9.33 9.21
C VAL A 235 -11.66 7.94 9.14
N PHE A 236 -11.59 7.15 10.19
CA PHE A 236 -12.20 5.83 10.25
C PHE A 236 -13.74 5.90 10.14
N ASP A 237 -14.36 6.87 10.79
CA ASP A 237 -15.81 7.10 10.65
C ASP A 237 -16.17 7.51 9.22
N GLU A 238 -15.34 8.31 8.57
CA GLU A 238 -15.54 8.69 7.17
C GLU A 238 -15.39 7.50 6.23
N LEU A 239 -14.41 6.62 6.44
CA LEU A 239 -14.24 5.38 5.69
C LEU A 239 -15.45 4.45 5.83
N ARG A 240 -16.04 4.36 7.03
CA ARG A 240 -17.30 3.62 7.26
C ARG A 240 -18.46 4.26 6.49
N ARG A 241 -18.60 5.59 6.51
CA ARG A 241 -19.64 6.32 5.74
C ARG A 241 -19.50 6.12 4.23
N LEU A 242 -18.26 6.05 3.74
CA LEU A 242 -17.94 5.79 2.34
C LEU A 242 -18.01 4.30 1.99
N ASN A 243 -18.39 3.44 2.95
CA ASN A 243 -18.51 2.00 2.78
C ASN A 243 -17.22 1.34 2.27
N TRP A 244 -16.07 1.73 2.81
CA TRP A 244 -14.80 1.13 2.46
C TRP A 244 -14.74 -0.34 2.86
N GLN A 245 -14.46 -1.23 1.90
CA GLN A 245 -14.41 -2.69 2.10
C GLN A 245 -12.99 -3.26 1.94
N GLY A 246 -12.05 -2.41 1.51
CA GLY A 246 -10.67 -2.81 1.30
C GLY A 246 -9.86 -2.90 2.60
N TRP A 247 -8.60 -3.23 2.46
CA TRP A 247 -7.63 -3.25 3.55
C TRP A 247 -7.06 -1.86 3.80
N ILE A 248 -6.61 -1.65 5.04
CA ILE A 248 -5.90 -0.47 5.51
C ILE A 248 -4.57 -0.97 6.07
N GLY A 249 -3.48 -0.72 5.35
CA GLY A 249 -2.12 -1.07 5.76
C GLY A 249 -1.63 -0.16 6.89
N CYS A 250 -1.07 -0.75 7.92
CA CYS A 250 -0.49 -0.05 9.07
C CYS A 250 1.01 0.15 8.83
N GLU A 251 1.37 1.18 8.05
CA GLU A 251 2.75 1.43 7.64
C GLU A 251 3.38 2.57 8.44
N TYR A 252 3.70 2.30 9.69
CA TYR A 252 4.25 3.28 10.60
C TYR A 252 5.41 2.73 11.44
N ARG A 253 6.16 3.63 12.08
CA ARG A 253 7.23 3.32 13.02
C ARG A 253 6.67 3.30 14.44
N PRO A 254 6.63 2.13 15.11
CA PRO A 254 6.20 2.09 16.50
C PRO A 254 7.10 2.94 17.40
N ARG A 255 6.49 3.74 18.28
CA ARG A 255 7.23 4.55 19.28
C ARG A 255 7.91 3.69 20.35
N ALA A 256 7.37 2.50 20.57
CA ALA A 256 7.90 1.48 21.49
C ALA A 256 7.80 0.11 20.78
N SER A 257 7.40 -0.96 21.47
CA SER A 257 7.06 -2.20 20.76
C SER A 257 5.74 -2.04 20.00
N THR A 258 5.59 -2.78 18.90
CA THR A 258 4.35 -2.76 18.11
C THR A 258 3.12 -3.06 18.98
N THR A 259 3.15 -4.16 19.74
CA THR A 259 2.04 -4.59 20.61
C THR A 259 1.61 -3.50 21.61
N ALA A 260 2.56 -2.79 22.22
CA ALA A 260 2.27 -1.73 23.18
C ALA A 260 1.57 -0.52 22.52
N GLY A 261 1.79 -0.28 21.22
CA GLY A 261 1.21 0.82 20.46
C GLY A 261 -0.16 0.55 19.86
N LEU A 262 -0.77 -0.64 20.01
CA LEU A 262 -2.01 -1.03 19.32
C LEU A 262 -3.31 -0.57 20.01
N GLY A 263 -3.24 0.30 21.02
CA GLY A 263 -4.45 0.82 21.68
C GLY A 263 -5.47 1.45 20.73
N TRP A 264 -4.99 2.12 19.67
CA TRP A 264 -5.83 2.73 18.63
C TRP A 264 -6.59 1.67 17.81
N LEU A 265 -5.98 0.50 17.55
CA LEU A 265 -6.59 -0.58 16.75
C LEU A 265 -7.83 -1.14 17.43
N HIS A 266 -7.76 -1.34 18.75
CA HIS A 266 -8.92 -1.79 19.52
C HIS A 266 -10.06 -0.77 19.47
N ALA A 267 -9.74 0.54 19.57
CA ALA A 267 -10.74 1.59 19.46
C ALA A 267 -11.36 1.71 18.04
N ALA A 268 -10.57 1.42 17.00
CA ALA A 268 -11.03 1.48 15.62
C ALA A 268 -11.86 0.26 15.18
N SER A 269 -11.77 -0.86 15.90
CA SER A 269 -12.47 -2.11 15.57
C SER A 269 -13.90 -2.16 16.11
N HIS A 270 -14.28 -1.20 16.95
CA HIS A 270 -15.61 -1.05 17.56
C HIS A 270 -16.30 0.24 17.12
#